data_01719991016981761913630352115c03
#
_entry.id   01719991016981761913630352115c03
#
_cell.length_a   1.000
_cell.length_b   1.000
_cell.length_c   1.000
_cell.angle_alpha   90.00
_cell.angle_beta   90.00
_cell.angle_gamma   90.00
#
_symmetry.space_group_name_H-M   'P 1'
#
loop_
_entity.id
_entity.type
_entity.pdbx_description
1 polymer ?
#
loop_
_entity_poly.entity_id
_entity_poly.type
_entity_poly.pdbx_seq_one_letter_code
_entity_poly.pdbx_strand_id
1 'polypeptide(L)'
;NMKAIGFCVTIAHAEYMARQFQQFGIPARAVTSDLTATERARAIKDLETGDVKVLFSVDIFNEGVDIPSVNTLLLLRPTQSPVVFLQQLGRGLRLSPGKDSCVILDFIGQQHVDFDFERKFHALTRKRGKRLAEEIEQGFPTTPPGSHIQFDQSTTEQVLRNVKKVSRNSLRKVRALLSEIRTTNLKEFLEDSNLQLEDIYRPSKYSWTRLLREEGLLEQKADETESFLLNRIRVFLHVNDPHRIDAYLRILSTPSLHYADMEPSDQAFTRMLVLGFWANSNSPHPGSYDAALTILRQHPQVAWELEQVMRLSSDSSRIVPQHSLSLIHI
;
A
#
# COMPACT_ATOMS: atom_id res chain seq x y z
N ASN A 1 32.35 -9.20 7.36
CA ASN A 1 32.79 -7.80 7.41
C ASN A 1 31.60 -6.86 7.21
N MET A 2 31.17 -6.11 8.27
CA MET A 2 29.99 -5.23 8.24
C MET A 2 30.25 -4.02 7.35
N LYS A 3 29.32 -3.73 6.42
CA LYS A 3 29.22 -2.49 5.63
C LYS A 3 27.79 -1.99 5.74
N ALA A 4 27.59 -0.91 6.50
CA ALA A 4 26.25 -0.48 6.90
C ALA A 4 25.86 0.90 6.36
N ILE A 5 24.55 1.08 6.09
CA ILE A 5 23.94 2.40 5.88
C ILE A 5 22.90 2.63 6.97
N GLY A 6 22.97 3.81 7.63
CA GLY A 6 21.99 4.28 8.59
C GLY A 6 21.14 5.41 8.02
N PHE A 7 19.83 5.23 7.96
CA PHE A 7 18.88 6.24 7.49
C PHE A 7 18.38 7.06 8.68
N CYS A 8 18.75 8.32 8.73
CA CYS A 8 18.46 9.24 9.82
C CYS A 8 17.34 10.23 9.48
N VAL A 9 16.75 10.87 10.51
CA VAL A 9 15.66 11.85 10.37
C VAL A 9 16.19 13.21 9.90
N THR A 10 17.32 13.65 10.47
CA THR A 10 17.93 14.97 10.22
C THR A 10 19.44 14.84 10.08
N ILE A 11 20.06 15.88 9.51
CA ILE A 11 21.53 15.98 9.41
C ILE A 11 22.17 15.90 10.80
N ALA A 12 21.65 16.66 11.76
CA ALA A 12 22.15 16.61 13.15
C ALA A 12 22.07 15.20 13.77
N HIS A 13 21.01 14.44 13.43
CA HIS A 13 20.87 13.05 13.86
C HIS A 13 21.93 12.16 13.21
N ALA A 14 22.19 12.30 11.91
CA ALA A 14 23.21 11.53 11.21
C ALA A 14 24.63 11.80 11.77
N GLU A 15 24.94 13.05 12.03
CA GLU A 15 26.20 13.44 12.66
C GLU A 15 26.33 12.93 14.09
N TYR A 16 25.25 13.02 14.88
CA TYR A 16 25.22 12.48 16.23
C TYR A 16 25.50 10.97 16.23
N MET A 17 24.82 10.21 15.38
CA MET A 17 25.01 8.77 15.26
C MET A 17 26.42 8.42 14.82
N ALA A 18 26.98 9.14 13.85
CA ALA A 18 28.36 8.91 13.42
C ALA A 18 29.34 9.12 14.58
N ARG A 19 29.19 10.21 15.37
CA ARG A 19 30.03 10.45 16.56
C ARG A 19 29.87 9.36 17.62
N GLN A 20 28.63 8.93 17.90
CA GLN A 20 28.41 7.86 18.88
C GLN A 20 29.08 6.56 18.47
N PHE A 21 28.94 6.14 17.21
CA PHE A 21 29.60 4.93 16.72
C PHE A 21 31.12 5.02 16.81
N GLN A 22 31.71 6.17 16.48
CA GLN A 22 33.14 6.43 16.61
C GLN A 22 33.61 6.33 18.09
N GLN A 23 32.82 6.85 19.03
CA GLN A 23 33.13 6.73 20.47
C GLN A 23 33.16 5.28 20.94
N PHE A 24 32.35 4.41 20.32
CA PHE A 24 32.37 2.96 20.59
C PHE A 24 33.39 2.19 19.73
N GLY A 25 34.31 2.90 19.04
CA GLY A 25 35.36 2.27 18.24
C GLY A 25 34.90 1.72 16.88
N ILE A 26 33.69 2.09 16.43
CA ILE A 26 33.19 1.70 15.12
C ILE A 26 33.40 2.86 14.13
N PRO A 27 34.26 2.71 13.10
CA PRO A 27 34.48 3.76 12.11
C PRO A 27 33.19 4.10 11.37
N ALA A 28 32.71 5.33 11.53
CA ALA A 28 31.47 5.80 10.96
C ALA A 28 31.60 7.23 10.43
N ARG A 29 30.78 7.59 9.45
CA ARG A 29 30.75 8.95 8.88
C ARG A 29 29.31 9.35 8.55
N ALA A 30 28.99 10.64 8.76
CA ALA A 30 27.76 11.24 8.24
C ALA A 30 27.99 11.66 6.77
N VAL A 31 27.02 11.36 5.90
CA VAL A 31 26.97 11.80 4.50
C VAL A 31 25.72 12.64 4.34
N THR A 32 25.93 13.95 4.18
CA THR A 32 24.85 14.95 4.16
C THR A 32 24.81 15.69 2.82
N SER A 33 23.74 16.46 2.59
CA SER A 33 23.61 17.32 1.40
C SER A 33 24.73 18.34 1.25
N ASP A 34 25.35 18.73 2.36
CA ASP A 34 26.37 19.77 2.41
C ASP A 34 27.74 19.29 1.89
N LEU A 35 27.92 17.96 1.78
CA LEU A 35 29.11 17.38 1.20
C LEU A 35 29.13 17.53 -0.33
N THR A 36 30.31 17.87 -0.85
CA THR A 36 30.55 17.87 -2.30
C THR A 36 30.42 16.46 -2.91
N ALA A 37 30.23 16.38 -4.21
CA ALA A 37 30.15 15.08 -4.90
C ALA A 37 31.44 14.24 -4.69
N THR A 38 32.60 14.90 -4.65
CA THR A 38 33.91 14.25 -4.41
C THR A 38 34.00 13.67 -2.99
N GLU A 39 33.54 14.39 -1.98
CA GLU A 39 33.56 13.94 -0.60
C GLU A 39 32.58 12.77 -0.39
N ARG A 40 31.42 12.82 -1.01
CA ARG A 40 30.45 11.70 -1.02
C ARG A 40 31.04 10.44 -1.66
N ALA A 41 31.64 10.58 -2.83
CA ALA A 41 32.29 9.48 -3.52
C ALA A 41 33.44 8.88 -2.68
N ARG A 42 34.22 9.71 -1.98
CA ARG A 42 35.26 9.25 -1.06
C ARG A 42 34.66 8.48 0.14
N ALA A 43 33.59 8.96 0.75
CA ALA A 43 32.96 8.26 1.86
C ALA A 43 32.42 6.87 1.44
N ILE A 44 31.86 6.78 0.23
CA ILE A 44 31.42 5.50 -0.34
C ILE A 44 32.60 4.56 -0.55
N LYS A 45 33.69 5.04 -1.12
CA LYS A 45 34.90 4.25 -1.32
C LYS A 45 35.49 3.77 0.02
N ASP A 46 35.54 4.63 1.04
CA ASP A 46 36.01 4.28 2.39
C ASP A 46 35.11 3.17 3.02
N LEU A 47 33.80 3.14 2.71
CA LEU A 47 32.90 2.05 3.12
C LEU A 47 33.22 0.76 2.34
N GLU A 48 33.45 0.85 1.04
CA GLU A 48 33.77 -0.32 0.20
C GLU A 48 35.10 -0.95 0.54
N THR A 49 36.14 -0.15 0.87
CA THR A 49 37.45 -0.64 1.33
C THR A 49 37.39 -1.16 2.77
N GLY A 50 36.43 -0.70 3.56
CA GLY A 50 36.23 -1.09 4.95
C GLY A 50 36.96 -0.17 5.96
N ASP A 51 37.51 0.94 5.53
CA ASP A 51 38.07 2.00 6.39
C ASP A 51 36.96 2.68 7.21
N VAL A 52 35.76 2.74 6.65
CA VAL A 52 34.50 3.10 7.32
C VAL A 52 33.58 1.89 7.34
N LYS A 53 32.88 1.67 8.45
CA LYS A 53 31.94 0.55 8.62
C LYS A 53 30.49 0.98 8.45
N VAL A 54 30.17 2.22 8.77
CA VAL A 54 28.80 2.75 8.74
C VAL A 54 28.78 4.14 8.14
N LEU A 55 27.90 4.35 7.15
CA LEU A 55 27.53 5.68 6.66
C LEU A 55 26.13 6.05 7.17
N PHE A 56 26.01 7.18 7.85
CA PHE A 56 24.73 7.75 8.27
C PHE A 56 24.30 8.85 7.32
N SER A 57 23.03 8.82 6.87
CA SER A 57 22.55 9.78 5.88
C SER A 57 21.08 10.14 6.07
N VAL A 58 20.71 11.29 5.50
CA VAL A 58 19.32 11.75 5.39
C VAL A 58 18.99 11.85 3.92
N ASP A 59 18.05 11.04 3.44
CA ASP A 59 17.47 11.01 2.08
C ASP A 59 18.46 10.84 0.89
N ILE A 60 19.76 11.15 1.04
CA ILE A 60 20.76 11.11 -0.06
C ILE A 60 20.89 9.70 -0.67
N PHE A 61 20.74 8.66 0.15
CA PHE A 61 20.78 7.27 -0.32
C PHE A 61 19.41 6.71 -0.71
N ASN A 62 18.35 7.53 -0.70
CA ASN A 62 17.05 7.10 -1.21
C ASN A 62 17.04 7.02 -2.74
N GLU A 63 17.82 7.87 -3.43
CA GLU A 63 17.95 7.91 -4.90
C GLU A 63 19.40 8.00 -5.35
N GLY A 64 19.73 7.34 -6.45
CA GLY A 64 20.94 7.58 -7.25
C GLY A 64 22.26 6.99 -6.76
N VAL A 65 22.40 6.50 -5.53
CA VAL A 65 23.66 5.90 -5.05
C VAL A 65 23.56 4.38 -5.06
N ASP A 66 24.51 3.73 -5.72
CA ASP A 66 24.60 2.27 -5.81
C ASP A 66 25.81 1.75 -5.03
N ILE A 67 25.56 1.05 -3.91
CA ILE A 67 26.61 0.39 -3.11
C ILE A 67 26.20 -1.06 -2.87
N PRO A 68 26.42 -1.97 -3.84
CA PRO A 68 25.96 -3.35 -3.76
C PRO A 68 26.56 -4.14 -2.57
N SER A 69 27.74 -3.74 -2.12
CA SER A 69 28.46 -4.39 -1.01
C SER A 69 27.85 -4.13 0.38
N VAL A 70 26.84 -3.26 0.51
CA VAL A 70 26.14 -3.01 1.77
C VAL A 70 25.39 -4.25 2.21
N ASN A 71 25.68 -4.73 3.42
CA ASN A 71 25.08 -5.92 4.02
C ASN A 71 24.37 -5.67 5.35
N THR A 72 24.26 -4.40 5.76
CA THR A 72 23.55 -4.02 6.99
C THR A 72 22.84 -2.68 6.76
N LEU A 73 21.54 -2.61 7.13
CA LEU A 73 20.75 -1.39 7.12
C LEU A 73 20.29 -1.05 8.53
N LEU A 74 20.44 0.20 8.92
CA LEU A 74 19.93 0.76 10.18
C LEU A 74 18.82 1.75 9.85
N LEU A 75 17.55 1.37 10.08
CA LEU A 75 16.39 2.22 9.85
C LEU A 75 16.10 3.03 11.13
N LEU A 76 16.77 4.19 11.24
CA LEU A 76 16.66 5.10 12.39
C LEU A 76 15.61 6.20 12.17
N ARG A 77 15.00 6.22 10.99
CA ARG A 77 13.92 7.13 10.62
C ARG A 77 12.60 6.36 10.56
N PRO A 78 11.63 6.75 11.41
CA PRO A 78 10.28 6.21 11.26
C PRO A 78 9.71 6.57 9.88
N THR A 79 9.31 5.57 9.10
CA THR A 79 8.64 5.82 7.83
C THR A 79 7.33 5.04 7.75
N GLN A 80 6.24 5.74 7.40
CA GLN A 80 4.93 5.15 7.12
C GLN A 80 4.75 4.89 5.62
N SER A 81 5.60 5.50 4.77
CA SER A 81 5.54 5.31 3.32
C SER A 81 6.08 3.92 2.95
N PRO A 82 5.25 3.01 2.41
CA PRO A 82 5.70 1.71 1.91
C PRO A 82 6.77 1.85 0.83
N VAL A 83 6.66 2.88 -0.01
CA VAL A 83 7.61 3.13 -1.12
C VAL A 83 9.00 3.45 -0.57
N VAL A 84 9.09 4.41 0.35
CA VAL A 84 10.37 4.79 0.99
C VAL A 84 10.97 3.59 1.73
N PHE A 85 10.14 2.84 2.45
CA PHE A 85 10.59 1.65 3.16
C PHE A 85 11.17 0.60 2.21
N LEU A 86 10.47 0.27 1.12
CA LEU A 86 10.96 -0.69 0.11
C LEU A 86 12.20 -0.17 -0.63
N GLN A 87 12.29 1.13 -0.91
CA GLN A 87 13.50 1.73 -1.49
C GLN A 87 14.72 1.57 -0.57
N GLN A 88 14.55 1.81 0.73
CA GLN A 88 15.61 1.60 1.72
C GLN A 88 16.03 0.12 1.79
N LEU A 89 15.06 -0.82 1.85
CA LEU A 89 15.35 -2.25 1.83
C LEU A 89 16.12 -2.66 0.56
N GLY A 90 15.70 -2.14 -0.59
CA GLY A 90 16.33 -2.41 -1.87
C GLY A 90 17.81 -2.03 -1.94
N ARG A 91 18.28 -1.11 -1.09
CA ARG A 91 19.72 -0.79 -1.01
C ARG A 91 20.54 -1.92 -0.41
N GLY A 92 19.99 -2.62 0.58
CA GLY A 92 20.65 -3.78 1.21
C GLY A 92 20.43 -5.09 0.48
N LEU A 93 19.43 -5.21 -0.40
CA LEU A 93 19.09 -6.48 -1.07
C LEU A 93 19.79 -6.68 -2.42
N ARG A 94 20.69 -5.76 -2.82
CA ARG A 94 21.47 -5.91 -4.05
C ARG A 94 22.50 -7.02 -3.94
N LEU A 95 22.67 -7.78 -5.01
CA LEU A 95 23.67 -8.83 -5.09
C LEU A 95 25.07 -8.22 -5.22
N SER A 96 26.02 -8.81 -4.50
CA SER A 96 27.44 -8.45 -4.56
C SER A 96 28.30 -9.68 -4.27
N PRO A 97 29.45 -9.87 -4.93
CA PRO A 97 30.35 -10.97 -4.62
C PRO A 97 30.74 -10.98 -3.14
N GLY A 98 30.64 -12.15 -2.50
CA GLY A 98 30.96 -12.33 -1.08
C GLY A 98 29.92 -11.76 -0.10
N LYS A 99 28.69 -11.46 -0.58
CA LYS A 99 27.58 -11.05 0.25
C LYS A 99 26.47 -12.10 0.22
N ASP A 100 26.35 -12.89 1.29
CA ASP A 100 25.40 -13.98 1.41
C ASP A 100 24.06 -13.57 2.05
N SER A 101 24.05 -12.44 2.78
CA SER A 101 22.87 -11.96 3.49
C SER A 101 22.88 -10.45 3.70
N CYS A 102 21.73 -9.90 4.05
CA CYS A 102 21.58 -8.51 4.50
C CYS A 102 20.83 -8.48 5.85
N VAL A 103 21.44 -7.86 6.85
CA VAL A 103 20.80 -7.63 8.15
C VAL A 103 20.11 -6.27 8.11
N ILE A 104 18.84 -6.23 8.52
CA ILE A 104 18.05 -5.00 8.60
C ILE A 104 17.63 -4.81 10.05
N LEU A 105 18.11 -3.73 10.66
CA LEU A 105 17.76 -3.33 12.01
C LEU A 105 16.80 -2.13 11.92
N ASP A 106 15.55 -2.38 12.24
CA ASP A 106 14.50 -1.37 12.22
C ASP A 106 14.18 -0.92 13.64
N PHE A 107 14.55 0.32 13.97
CA PHE A 107 14.41 0.88 15.31
C PHE A 107 13.05 1.54 15.46
N ILE A 108 12.15 0.82 16.11
CA ILE A 108 10.79 1.27 16.42
C ILE A 108 10.82 1.97 17.79
N GLY A 109 10.94 3.30 17.78
CA GLY A 109 10.88 4.10 19.00
C GLY A 109 9.45 4.25 19.55
N GLN A 110 9.29 5.07 20.61
CA GLN A 110 7.97 5.52 21.07
C GLN A 110 7.37 6.47 20.03
N GLN A 111 6.73 5.89 19.04
CA GLN A 111 6.15 6.61 17.91
C GLN A 111 4.87 7.32 18.34
N HIS A 112 4.51 8.39 17.59
CA HIS A 112 3.21 9.01 17.71
C HIS A 112 2.09 7.98 17.63
N VAL A 113 1.03 8.20 18.38
CA VAL A 113 -0.15 7.33 18.47
C VAL A 113 -0.77 7.01 17.10
N ASP A 114 -0.48 7.84 16.10
CA ASP A 114 -1.00 7.76 14.73
C ASP A 114 -0.05 7.06 13.74
N PHE A 115 1.07 6.49 14.20
CA PHE A 115 1.96 5.75 13.31
C PHE A 115 1.27 4.48 12.81
N ASP A 116 1.18 4.30 11.49
CA ASP A 116 0.49 3.18 10.85
C ASP A 116 1.47 2.04 10.49
N PHE A 117 1.69 1.15 11.44
CA PHE A 117 2.51 -0.05 11.22
C PHE A 117 1.88 -1.02 10.21
N GLU A 118 0.56 -1.00 10.07
CA GLU A 118 -0.12 -1.87 9.11
C GLU A 118 0.33 -1.58 7.68
N ARG A 119 0.44 -0.30 7.30
CA ARG A 119 0.94 0.10 5.97
C ARG A 119 2.36 -0.40 5.72
N LYS A 120 3.23 -0.25 6.71
CA LYS A 120 4.63 -0.65 6.62
C LYS A 120 4.76 -2.15 6.41
N PHE A 121 4.11 -2.96 7.24
CA PHE A 121 4.21 -4.42 7.15
C PHE A 121 3.36 -5.04 6.05
N HIS A 122 2.31 -4.35 5.60
CA HIS A 122 1.58 -4.76 4.39
C HIS A 122 2.48 -4.80 3.16
N ALA A 123 3.44 -3.88 3.04
CA ALA A 123 4.40 -3.88 1.93
C ALA A 123 5.24 -5.17 1.86
N LEU A 124 5.50 -5.81 2.99
CA LEU A 124 6.28 -7.07 3.08
C LEU A 124 5.39 -8.32 2.98
N THR A 125 4.25 -8.32 3.67
CA THR A 125 3.44 -9.54 3.89
C THR A 125 2.20 -9.60 3.01
N ARG A 126 1.80 -8.48 2.40
CA ARG A 126 0.51 -8.28 1.71
C ARG A 126 -0.72 -8.59 2.59
N LYS A 127 -0.53 -8.70 3.92
CA LYS A 127 -1.59 -8.96 4.90
C LYS A 127 -1.97 -7.70 5.65
N ARG A 128 -3.23 -7.62 6.09
CA ARG A 128 -3.79 -6.47 6.81
C ARG A 128 -4.67 -6.92 7.97
N GLY A 129 -4.93 -6.00 8.90
CA GLY A 129 -5.87 -6.20 10.00
C GLY A 129 -5.59 -7.46 10.81
N LYS A 130 -6.62 -8.28 11.00
CA LYS A 130 -6.53 -9.52 11.78
C LYS A 130 -5.47 -10.50 11.23
N ARG A 131 -5.40 -10.65 9.90
CA ARG A 131 -4.40 -11.55 9.27
C ARG A 131 -2.97 -11.07 9.47
N LEU A 132 -2.74 -9.75 9.49
CA LEU A 132 -1.43 -9.19 9.79
C LEU A 132 -1.10 -9.38 11.28
N ALA A 133 -2.06 -9.18 12.17
CA ALA A 133 -1.86 -9.43 13.60
C ALA A 133 -1.49 -10.90 13.87
N GLU A 134 -2.19 -11.85 13.26
CA GLU A 134 -1.89 -13.29 13.34
C GLU A 134 -0.47 -13.59 12.79
N GLU A 135 -0.09 -12.97 11.68
CA GLU A 135 1.25 -13.10 11.09
C GLU A 135 2.36 -12.62 12.05
N ILE A 136 2.14 -11.48 12.70
CA ILE A 136 3.07 -10.91 13.68
C ILE A 136 3.17 -11.81 14.93
N GLU A 137 2.03 -12.29 15.45
CA GLU A 137 1.97 -13.18 16.61
C GLU A 137 2.68 -14.53 16.37
N GLN A 138 2.69 -15.01 15.12
CA GLN A 138 3.32 -16.26 14.71
C GLN A 138 4.78 -16.09 14.22
N GLY A 139 5.34 -14.88 14.28
CA GLY A 139 6.71 -14.61 13.84
C GLY A 139 6.90 -14.66 12.32
N PHE A 140 5.91 -14.20 11.57
CA PHE A 140 5.95 -14.06 10.10
C PHE A 140 6.18 -15.37 9.33
N PRO A 141 5.37 -16.41 9.53
CA PRO A 141 5.58 -17.74 8.91
C PRO A 141 5.47 -17.73 7.38
N THR A 142 4.89 -16.69 6.79
CA THR A 142 4.69 -16.62 5.31
C THR A 142 5.73 -15.77 4.59
N THR A 143 6.84 -15.40 5.26
CA THR A 143 7.96 -14.74 4.58
C THR A 143 8.62 -15.67 3.56
N PRO A 144 9.16 -15.12 2.45
CA PRO A 144 9.85 -15.93 1.45
C PRO A 144 10.99 -16.75 2.05
N PRO A 145 11.31 -17.95 1.51
CA PRO A 145 12.44 -18.75 1.95
C PRO A 145 13.74 -17.93 2.01
N GLY A 146 14.52 -18.08 3.08
CA GLY A 146 15.73 -17.30 3.31
C GLY A 146 15.53 -15.92 3.94
N SER A 147 14.27 -15.50 4.15
CA SER A 147 13.94 -14.27 4.87
C SER A 147 13.44 -14.58 6.27
N HIS A 148 13.88 -13.78 7.26
CA HIS A 148 13.44 -13.91 8.64
C HIS A 148 13.14 -12.53 9.23
N ILE A 149 11.97 -12.38 9.86
CA ILE A 149 11.56 -11.16 10.56
C ILE A 149 11.35 -11.52 12.02
N GLN A 150 12.02 -10.79 12.91
CA GLN A 150 11.90 -10.98 14.35
C GLN A 150 11.73 -9.62 15.03
N PHE A 151 10.78 -9.53 15.94
CA PHE A 151 10.64 -8.41 16.86
C PHE A 151 11.11 -8.81 18.26
N ASP A 152 11.58 -7.83 19.02
CA ASP A 152 11.65 -7.99 20.48
C ASP A 152 10.22 -7.97 21.08
N GLN A 153 10.09 -8.42 22.32
CA GLN A 153 8.78 -8.56 22.97
C GLN A 153 8.04 -7.24 23.10
N SER A 154 8.72 -6.16 23.44
CA SER A 154 8.12 -4.84 23.63
C SER A 154 7.61 -4.26 22.30
N THR A 155 8.39 -4.42 21.24
CA THR A 155 8.03 -4.04 19.87
C THR A 155 6.83 -4.83 19.38
N THR A 156 6.80 -6.15 19.60
CA THR A 156 5.68 -7.01 19.24
C THR A 156 4.37 -6.50 19.83
N GLU A 157 4.35 -6.23 21.13
CA GLU A 157 3.17 -5.72 21.82
C GLU A 157 2.73 -4.33 21.31
N GLN A 158 3.69 -3.44 21.05
CA GLN A 158 3.42 -2.10 20.53
C GLN A 158 2.81 -2.15 19.12
N VAL A 159 3.42 -2.91 18.22
CA VAL A 159 2.95 -3.08 16.84
C VAL A 159 1.57 -3.73 16.80
N LEU A 160 1.35 -4.80 17.58
CA LEU A 160 0.05 -5.47 17.67
C LEU A 160 -1.04 -4.55 18.20
N ARG A 161 -0.77 -3.76 19.25
CA ARG A 161 -1.73 -2.75 19.76
C ARG A 161 -2.09 -1.74 18.68
N ASN A 162 -1.12 -1.26 17.92
CA ASN A 162 -1.33 -0.29 16.85
C ASN A 162 -2.14 -0.90 15.70
N VAL A 163 -1.74 -2.06 15.15
CA VAL A 163 -2.46 -2.76 14.07
C VAL A 163 -3.91 -3.04 14.45
N LYS A 164 -4.16 -3.52 15.70
CA LYS A 164 -5.53 -3.76 16.21
C LYS A 164 -6.32 -2.45 16.38
N LYS A 165 -5.69 -1.34 16.74
CA LYS A 165 -6.32 -0.01 16.89
C LYS A 165 -6.65 0.62 15.54
N VAL A 166 -5.71 0.63 14.60
CA VAL A 166 -5.88 1.18 13.24
C VAL A 166 -7.02 0.46 12.52
N SER A 167 -7.10 -0.86 12.63
CA SER A 167 -8.18 -1.66 12.06
C SER A 167 -9.58 -1.28 12.60
N ARG A 168 -9.67 -0.79 13.83
CA ARG A 168 -10.96 -0.34 14.45
C ARG A 168 -11.33 1.09 14.09
N ASN A 169 -10.35 1.95 13.81
CA ASN A 169 -10.55 3.40 13.65
C ASN A 169 -10.50 3.88 12.19
N SER A 170 -10.34 2.99 11.20
CA SER A 170 -10.16 3.38 9.80
C SER A 170 -11.30 4.27 9.29
N LEU A 171 -12.55 3.93 9.57
CA LEU A 171 -13.72 4.71 9.16
C LEU A 171 -13.81 6.11 9.81
N ARG A 172 -13.47 6.21 11.10
CA ARG A 172 -13.45 7.53 11.77
C ARG A 172 -12.40 8.44 11.11
N LYS A 173 -11.24 7.89 10.75
CA LYS A 173 -10.19 8.62 10.05
C LYS A 173 -10.63 9.02 8.63
N VAL A 174 -11.24 8.09 7.87
CA VAL A 174 -11.78 8.37 6.54
C VAL A 174 -12.79 9.51 6.58
N ARG A 175 -13.74 9.49 7.53
CA ARG A 175 -14.75 10.54 7.69
C ARG A 175 -14.13 11.89 8.08
N ALA A 176 -13.20 11.92 9.03
CA ALA A 176 -12.53 13.15 9.44
C ALA A 176 -11.79 13.80 8.25
N LEU A 177 -11.07 13.01 7.45
CA LEU A 177 -10.40 13.51 6.26
C LEU A 177 -11.39 13.94 5.18
N LEU A 178 -12.49 13.22 4.99
CA LEU A 178 -13.52 13.58 4.02
C LEU A 178 -14.23 14.89 4.41
N SER A 179 -14.49 15.13 5.69
CA SER A 179 -15.05 16.40 6.19
C SER A 179 -14.12 17.59 5.93
N GLU A 180 -12.78 17.36 5.92
CA GLU A 180 -11.77 18.37 5.67
C GLU A 180 -11.57 18.64 4.19
N ILE A 181 -11.34 17.59 3.39
CA ILE A 181 -11.05 17.66 1.94
C ILE A 181 -12.30 18.05 1.12
N ARG A 182 -13.49 17.55 1.53
CA ARG A 182 -14.81 17.84 0.93
C ARG A 182 -14.89 17.65 -0.59
N THR A 183 -14.28 16.60 -1.12
CA THR A 183 -14.38 16.23 -2.54
C THR A 183 -15.34 15.06 -2.74
N THR A 184 -16.00 15.00 -3.91
CA THR A 184 -16.78 13.84 -4.36
C THR A 184 -15.97 12.92 -5.27
N ASN A 185 -14.80 13.37 -5.74
CA ASN A 185 -13.90 12.60 -6.58
C ASN A 185 -13.07 11.64 -5.73
N LEU A 186 -13.27 10.35 -5.93
CA LEU A 186 -12.59 9.30 -5.16
C LEU A 186 -11.07 9.31 -5.36
N LYS A 187 -10.59 9.58 -6.59
CA LYS A 187 -9.16 9.66 -6.90
C LYS A 187 -8.49 10.81 -6.15
N GLU A 188 -9.05 12.00 -6.27
CA GLU A 188 -8.59 13.19 -5.57
C GLU A 188 -8.56 12.98 -4.05
N PHE A 189 -9.63 12.40 -3.49
CA PHE A 189 -9.68 12.08 -2.07
C PHE A 189 -8.56 11.13 -1.63
N LEU A 190 -8.29 10.07 -2.40
CA LEU A 190 -7.24 9.10 -2.07
C LEU A 190 -5.84 9.71 -2.20
N GLU A 191 -5.60 10.56 -3.20
CA GLU A 191 -4.35 11.28 -3.39
C GLU A 191 -4.08 12.26 -2.24
N ASP A 192 -5.05 13.10 -1.89
CA ASP A 192 -4.92 14.12 -0.84
C ASP A 192 -4.87 13.51 0.57
N SER A 193 -5.66 12.47 0.83
CA SER A 193 -5.69 11.79 2.13
C SER A 193 -4.57 10.78 2.33
N ASN A 194 -3.85 10.43 1.26
CA ASN A 194 -2.87 9.32 1.24
C ASN A 194 -3.48 7.99 1.75
N LEU A 195 -4.78 7.79 1.52
CA LEU A 195 -5.52 6.56 1.80
C LEU A 195 -5.52 5.64 0.56
N GLN A 196 -5.91 4.39 0.75
CA GLN A 196 -6.10 3.41 -0.32
C GLN A 196 -7.57 3.01 -0.44
N LEU A 197 -7.97 2.48 -1.59
CA LEU A 197 -9.34 2.00 -1.84
C LEU A 197 -9.83 1.07 -0.73
N GLU A 198 -8.99 0.17 -0.28
CA GLU A 198 -9.32 -0.79 0.77
C GLU A 198 -9.63 -0.15 2.11
N ASP A 199 -9.13 1.04 2.40
CA ASP A 199 -9.43 1.75 3.65
C ASP A 199 -10.90 2.20 3.69
N ILE A 200 -11.50 2.47 2.51
CA ILE A 200 -12.92 2.81 2.36
C ILE A 200 -13.79 1.55 2.37
N TYR A 201 -13.40 0.50 1.63
CA TYR A 201 -14.22 -0.68 1.39
C TYR A 201 -13.97 -1.84 2.36
N ARG A 202 -13.03 -1.73 3.30
CA ARG A 202 -12.73 -2.77 4.31
C ARG A 202 -13.89 -3.14 5.20
N PRO A 203 -14.69 -2.21 5.73
CA PRO A 203 -15.90 -2.57 6.44
C PRO A 203 -16.98 -3.03 5.46
N SER A 204 -17.58 -4.18 5.73
CA SER A 204 -18.50 -4.88 4.81
C SER A 204 -19.78 -4.10 4.44
N LYS A 205 -20.03 -2.95 5.03
CA LYS A 205 -21.24 -2.15 4.85
C LYS A 205 -20.99 -0.73 4.36
N TYR A 206 -19.75 -0.42 3.91
CA TYR A 206 -19.40 0.92 3.47
C TYR A 206 -19.05 0.96 1.99
N SER A 207 -19.39 2.09 1.37
CA SER A 207 -19.08 2.45 0.00
C SER A 207 -18.76 3.95 -0.05
N TRP A 208 -18.14 4.40 -1.11
CA TRP A 208 -17.81 5.81 -1.30
C TRP A 208 -19.07 6.68 -1.31
N THR A 209 -20.08 6.33 -2.11
CA THR A 209 -21.38 7.03 -2.15
C THR A 209 -22.03 7.13 -0.78
N ARG A 210 -21.99 6.07 0.02
CA ARG A 210 -22.55 6.09 1.36
C ARG A 210 -21.81 7.07 2.28
N LEU A 211 -20.48 7.08 2.24
CA LEU A 211 -19.67 8.02 3.02
C LEU A 211 -19.97 9.46 2.62
N LEU A 212 -20.05 9.76 1.32
CA LEU A 212 -20.39 11.09 0.83
C LEU A 212 -21.77 11.57 1.31
N ARG A 213 -22.75 10.67 1.36
CA ARG A 213 -24.09 10.99 1.89
C ARG A 213 -24.07 11.24 3.39
N GLU A 214 -23.35 10.43 4.14
CA GLU A 214 -23.21 10.59 5.60
C GLU A 214 -22.51 11.90 5.98
N GLU A 215 -21.60 12.40 5.12
CA GLU A 215 -20.92 13.71 5.28
C GLU A 215 -21.66 14.88 4.58
N GLY A 216 -22.86 14.64 4.05
CA GLY A 216 -23.68 15.69 3.43
C GLY A 216 -23.14 16.24 2.10
N LEU A 217 -22.27 15.47 1.41
CA LEU A 217 -21.71 15.82 0.10
C LEU A 217 -22.57 15.31 -1.06
N LEU A 218 -23.53 14.42 -0.80
CA LEU A 218 -24.56 13.95 -1.73
C LEU A 218 -25.93 13.98 -1.05
N GLU A 219 -26.93 14.56 -1.72
CA GLU A 219 -28.26 14.81 -1.15
C GLU A 219 -29.23 13.62 -1.21
N GLN A 220 -29.04 12.69 -2.16
CA GLN A 220 -29.99 11.60 -2.37
C GLN A 220 -29.92 10.49 -1.31
N LYS A 221 -31.09 10.02 -0.88
CA LYS A 221 -31.19 8.82 -0.03
C LYS A 221 -31.16 7.56 -0.90
N ALA A 222 -30.41 6.56 -0.46
CA ALA A 222 -30.42 5.22 -1.07
C ALA A 222 -31.74 4.51 -0.76
N ASP A 223 -32.29 3.79 -1.72
CA ASP A 223 -33.23 2.72 -1.45
C ASP A 223 -32.53 1.43 -1.00
N GLU A 224 -33.28 0.40 -0.66
CA GLU A 224 -32.72 -0.86 -0.19
C GLU A 224 -31.90 -1.57 -1.28
N THR A 225 -32.35 -1.50 -2.54
CA THR A 225 -31.68 -2.09 -3.69
C THR A 225 -30.36 -1.40 -3.97
N GLU A 226 -30.33 -0.07 -4.00
CA GLU A 226 -29.10 0.70 -4.16
C GLU A 226 -28.11 0.42 -3.03
N SER A 227 -28.61 0.40 -1.78
CA SER A 227 -27.79 0.10 -0.61
C SER A 227 -27.16 -1.31 -0.70
N PHE A 228 -27.91 -2.30 -1.18
CA PHE A 228 -27.41 -3.63 -1.45
C PHE A 228 -26.31 -3.61 -2.53
N LEU A 229 -26.55 -2.97 -3.65
CA LEU A 229 -25.60 -2.89 -4.78
C LEU A 229 -24.32 -2.17 -4.38
N LEU A 230 -24.40 -1.04 -3.69
CA LEU A 230 -23.26 -0.29 -3.18
C LEU A 230 -22.38 -1.15 -2.24
N ASN A 231 -22.98 -1.96 -1.38
CA ASN A 231 -22.24 -2.87 -0.50
C ASN A 231 -21.47 -3.97 -1.27
N ARG A 232 -21.85 -4.22 -2.53
CA ARG A 232 -21.21 -5.24 -3.39
C ARG A 232 -20.06 -4.67 -4.23
N ILE A 233 -19.90 -3.37 -4.37
CA ILE A 233 -18.83 -2.75 -5.17
C ILE A 233 -17.45 -3.24 -4.77
N ARG A 234 -17.22 -3.54 -3.48
CA ARG A 234 -15.96 -4.11 -2.99
C ARG A 234 -15.51 -5.39 -3.71
N VAL A 235 -16.45 -6.13 -4.33
CA VAL A 235 -16.14 -7.35 -5.09
C VAL A 235 -15.36 -7.03 -6.35
N PHE A 236 -15.43 -5.81 -6.84
CA PHE A 236 -14.80 -5.35 -8.08
C PHE A 236 -13.44 -4.67 -7.86
N LEU A 237 -12.98 -4.50 -6.62
CA LEU A 237 -11.69 -3.86 -6.31
C LEU A 237 -10.47 -4.54 -6.95
N HIS A 238 -10.59 -5.81 -7.32
CA HIS A 238 -9.53 -6.59 -7.96
C HIS A 238 -9.56 -6.53 -9.49
N VAL A 239 -10.58 -5.88 -10.07
CA VAL A 239 -10.75 -5.82 -11.54
C VAL A 239 -9.80 -4.74 -12.08
N ASN A 240 -8.77 -5.16 -12.79
CA ASN A 240 -7.72 -4.29 -13.35
C ASN A 240 -7.48 -4.51 -14.86
N ASP A 241 -8.29 -5.35 -15.50
CA ASP A 241 -8.25 -5.56 -16.96
C ASP A 241 -9.00 -4.44 -17.69
N PRO A 242 -8.30 -3.60 -18.52
CA PRO A 242 -8.92 -2.50 -19.23
C PRO A 242 -10.07 -2.91 -20.14
N HIS A 243 -9.96 -4.03 -20.86
CA HIS A 243 -11.01 -4.51 -21.74
C HIS A 243 -12.28 -4.87 -20.99
N ARG A 244 -12.14 -5.52 -19.84
CA ARG A 244 -13.25 -5.84 -18.95
C ARG A 244 -13.89 -4.59 -18.35
N ILE A 245 -13.09 -3.61 -17.96
CA ILE A 245 -13.57 -2.33 -17.42
C ILE A 245 -14.37 -1.58 -18.47
N ASP A 246 -13.81 -1.40 -19.68
CA ASP A 246 -14.47 -0.70 -20.78
C ASP A 246 -15.78 -1.39 -21.18
N ALA A 247 -15.81 -2.73 -21.20
CA ALA A 247 -17.02 -3.49 -21.46
C ALA A 247 -18.10 -3.25 -20.39
N TYR A 248 -17.75 -3.30 -19.11
CA TYR A 248 -18.68 -3.04 -18.02
C TYR A 248 -19.29 -1.63 -18.10
N LEU A 249 -18.46 -0.61 -18.31
CA LEU A 249 -18.92 0.78 -18.42
C LEU A 249 -19.82 0.96 -19.63
N ARG A 250 -19.46 0.41 -20.78
CA ARG A 250 -20.30 0.45 -22.00
C ARG A 250 -21.63 -0.27 -21.81
N ILE A 251 -21.64 -1.46 -21.22
CA ILE A 251 -22.85 -2.24 -20.97
C ILE A 251 -23.80 -1.50 -20.03
N LEU A 252 -23.28 -0.86 -18.99
CA LEU A 252 -24.08 -0.09 -18.04
C LEU A 252 -24.60 1.24 -18.64
N SER A 253 -23.80 1.91 -19.47
CA SER A 253 -24.16 3.20 -20.08
C SER A 253 -25.06 3.10 -21.31
N THR A 254 -25.35 1.90 -21.83
CA THR A 254 -26.15 1.68 -23.04
C THR A 254 -27.49 0.99 -22.70
N PRO A 255 -28.57 1.77 -22.43
CA PRO A 255 -29.86 1.22 -21.98
C PRO A 255 -30.52 0.27 -22.97
N SER A 256 -30.33 0.50 -24.28
CA SER A 256 -30.89 -0.31 -25.37
C SER A 256 -30.16 -1.62 -25.63
N LEU A 257 -29.03 -1.87 -24.98
CA LEU A 257 -28.25 -3.09 -25.20
C LEU A 257 -28.84 -4.24 -24.37
N HIS A 258 -29.43 -5.21 -25.04
CA HIS A 258 -29.97 -6.44 -24.44
C HIS A 258 -28.94 -7.57 -24.46
N TYR A 259 -28.99 -8.44 -23.47
CA TYR A 259 -28.02 -9.53 -23.32
C TYR A 259 -27.95 -10.46 -24.55
N ALA A 260 -29.10 -10.76 -25.17
CA ALA A 260 -29.16 -11.63 -26.34
C ALA A 260 -28.49 -11.02 -27.60
N ASP A 261 -28.44 -9.67 -27.67
CA ASP A 261 -27.90 -8.94 -28.82
C ASP A 261 -26.41 -8.61 -28.66
N MET A 262 -25.81 -9.01 -27.54
CA MET A 262 -24.39 -8.76 -27.25
C MET A 262 -23.48 -9.75 -27.96
N GLU A 263 -22.29 -9.30 -28.32
CA GLU A 263 -21.20 -10.19 -28.74
C GLU A 263 -20.84 -11.19 -27.62
N PRO A 264 -20.32 -12.39 -27.95
CA PRO A 264 -20.02 -13.44 -26.98
C PRO A 264 -19.10 -12.97 -25.82
N SER A 265 -18.15 -12.08 -26.08
CA SER A 265 -17.29 -11.45 -25.08
C SER A 265 -18.07 -10.60 -24.10
N ASP A 266 -18.97 -9.75 -24.59
CA ASP A 266 -19.80 -8.87 -23.77
C ASP A 266 -20.82 -9.67 -22.96
N GLN A 267 -21.35 -10.75 -23.51
CA GLN A 267 -22.19 -11.69 -22.76
C GLN A 267 -21.42 -12.33 -21.61
N ALA A 268 -20.14 -12.70 -21.84
CA ALA A 268 -19.28 -13.24 -20.78
C ALA A 268 -19.03 -12.20 -19.69
N PHE A 269 -18.70 -10.96 -20.06
CA PHE A 269 -18.51 -9.86 -19.12
C PHE A 269 -19.81 -9.52 -18.37
N THR A 270 -20.96 -9.51 -19.04
CA THR A 270 -22.26 -9.34 -18.37
C THR A 270 -22.51 -10.41 -17.31
N ARG A 271 -22.23 -11.67 -17.60
CA ARG A 271 -22.34 -12.74 -16.60
C ARG A 271 -21.45 -12.49 -15.40
N MET A 272 -20.20 -12.09 -15.62
CA MET A 272 -19.25 -11.79 -14.54
C MET A 272 -19.69 -10.58 -13.72
N LEU A 273 -20.24 -9.54 -14.35
CA LEU A 273 -20.77 -8.35 -13.68
C LEU A 273 -21.95 -8.71 -12.77
N VAL A 274 -22.94 -9.41 -13.30
CA VAL A 274 -24.14 -9.85 -12.57
C VAL A 274 -23.78 -10.78 -11.43
N LEU A 275 -22.91 -11.76 -11.65
CA LEU A 275 -22.40 -12.63 -10.58
C LEU A 275 -21.66 -11.85 -9.49
N GLY A 276 -20.90 -10.81 -9.83
CA GLY A 276 -20.24 -9.93 -8.87
C GLY A 276 -21.23 -9.30 -7.89
N PHE A 277 -22.41 -8.89 -8.35
CA PHE A 277 -23.44 -8.29 -7.50
C PHE A 277 -24.28 -9.34 -6.75
N TRP A 278 -24.71 -10.43 -7.39
CA TRP A 278 -25.72 -11.34 -6.81
C TRP A 278 -25.19 -12.71 -6.36
N ALA A 279 -23.99 -13.14 -6.80
CA ALA A 279 -23.45 -14.41 -6.31
C ALA A 279 -23.20 -14.36 -4.78
N ASN A 280 -23.55 -15.45 -4.11
CA ASN A 280 -23.39 -15.60 -2.66
C ASN A 280 -24.02 -14.45 -1.83
N SER A 281 -25.11 -13.88 -2.34
CA SER A 281 -25.90 -12.86 -1.64
C SER A 281 -27.19 -13.45 -1.11
N ASN A 282 -27.71 -12.87 -0.03
CA ASN A 282 -29.04 -13.19 0.48
C ASN A 282 -30.17 -12.52 -0.32
N SER A 283 -29.82 -11.70 -1.32
CA SER A 283 -30.78 -11.07 -2.22
C SER A 283 -31.16 -12.01 -3.35
N PRO A 284 -32.44 -12.11 -3.72
CA PRO A 284 -32.87 -12.96 -4.81
C PRO A 284 -32.24 -12.51 -6.13
N HIS A 285 -31.79 -13.47 -6.91
CA HIS A 285 -31.26 -13.19 -8.25
C HIS A 285 -32.38 -12.60 -9.14
N PRO A 286 -32.08 -11.61 -9.98
CA PRO A 286 -33.08 -10.89 -10.80
C PRO A 286 -33.86 -11.76 -11.83
N GLY A 287 -33.55 -13.03 -11.95
CA GLY A 287 -34.24 -13.96 -12.86
C GLY A 287 -33.64 -14.00 -14.28
N SER A 288 -33.18 -12.87 -14.82
CA SER A 288 -32.49 -12.80 -16.10
C SER A 288 -31.36 -11.77 -16.08
N TYR A 289 -30.44 -11.83 -17.06
CA TYR A 289 -29.38 -10.84 -17.21
C TYR A 289 -29.93 -9.46 -17.58
N ASP A 290 -30.97 -9.40 -18.41
CA ASP A 290 -31.62 -8.12 -18.77
C ASP A 290 -32.32 -7.48 -17.58
N ALA A 291 -32.97 -8.25 -16.72
CA ALA A 291 -33.54 -7.76 -15.48
C ALA A 291 -32.45 -7.21 -14.54
N ALA A 292 -31.32 -7.90 -14.42
CA ALA A 292 -30.18 -7.44 -13.64
C ALA A 292 -29.58 -6.14 -14.18
N LEU A 293 -29.40 -6.03 -15.49
CA LEU A 293 -28.92 -4.82 -16.14
C LEU A 293 -29.89 -3.64 -15.96
N THR A 294 -31.20 -3.90 -16.03
CA THR A 294 -32.23 -2.90 -15.78
C THR A 294 -32.12 -2.35 -14.37
N ILE A 295 -31.97 -3.22 -13.36
CA ILE A 295 -31.79 -2.80 -11.97
C ILE A 295 -30.51 -1.96 -11.83
N LEU A 296 -29.37 -2.37 -12.38
CA LEU A 296 -28.12 -1.63 -12.30
C LEU A 296 -28.22 -0.24 -12.97
N ARG A 297 -28.88 -0.15 -14.12
CA ARG A 297 -29.07 1.10 -14.86
C ARG A 297 -30.06 2.06 -14.18
N GLN A 298 -30.98 1.55 -13.37
CA GLN A 298 -31.89 2.36 -12.54
C GLN A 298 -31.19 3.01 -11.34
N HIS A 299 -29.97 2.57 -11.00
CA HIS A 299 -29.19 3.08 -9.88
C HIS A 299 -27.89 3.76 -10.36
N PRO A 300 -27.96 4.98 -10.92
CA PRO A 300 -26.80 5.64 -11.55
C PRO A 300 -25.65 5.87 -10.59
N GLN A 301 -25.89 5.99 -9.27
CA GLN A 301 -24.83 6.15 -8.28
C GLN A 301 -23.96 4.88 -8.13
N VAL A 302 -24.58 3.71 -8.35
CA VAL A 302 -23.84 2.43 -8.35
C VAL A 302 -22.90 2.36 -9.56
N ALA A 303 -23.38 2.72 -10.74
CA ALA A 303 -22.57 2.75 -11.96
C ALA A 303 -21.43 3.79 -11.84
N TRP A 304 -21.73 4.97 -11.31
CA TRP A 304 -20.75 6.04 -11.08
C TRP A 304 -19.65 5.63 -10.10
N GLU A 305 -20.00 5.02 -8.95
CA GLU A 305 -19.01 4.57 -7.98
C GLU A 305 -18.17 3.41 -8.54
N LEU A 306 -18.83 2.48 -9.25
CA LEU A 306 -18.14 1.37 -9.89
C LEU A 306 -17.11 1.86 -10.92
N GLU A 307 -17.45 2.87 -11.72
CA GLU A 307 -16.54 3.51 -12.67
C GLU A 307 -15.31 4.09 -11.97
N GLN A 308 -15.49 4.88 -10.91
CA GLN A 308 -14.38 5.48 -10.16
C GLN A 308 -13.43 4.40 -9.61
N VAL A 309 -13.98 3.37 -8.99
CA VAL A 309 -13.20 2.26 -8.42
C VAL A 309 -12.41 1.51 -9.50
N MET A 310 -13.03 1.19 -10.62
CA MET A 310 -12.38 0.43 -11.69
C MET A 310 -11.28 1.23 -12.38
N ARG A 311 -11.50 2.53 -12.64
CA ARG A 311 -10.46 3.40 -13.24
C ARG A 311 -9.23 3.49 -12.35
N LEU A 312 -9.39 3.63 -11.04
CA LEU A 312 -8.30 3.63 -10.08
C LEU A 312 -7.53 2.30 -10.06
N SER A 313 -8.23 1.18 -10.12
CA SER A 313 -7.61 -0.15 -10.16
C SER A 313 -6.80 -0.37 -11.45
N SER A 314 -7.27 0.17 -12.59
CA SER A 314 -6.57 0.14 -13.88
C SER A 314 -5.31 1.01 -13.86
N ASP A 315 -5.39 2.24 -13.33
CA ASP A 315 -4.26 3.16 -13.24
C ASP A 315 -3.14 2.60 -12.36
N SER A 316 -3.50 1.96 -11.26
CA SER A 316 -2.55 1.32 -10.34
C SER A 316 -1.77 0.16 -10.99
N SER A 317 -2.37 -0.55 -11.94
CA SER A 317 -1.71 -1.64 -12.67
C SER A 317 -0.75 -1.16 -13.76
N ARG A 318 -0.93 0.06 -14.28
CA ARG A 318 -0.04 0.67 -15.28
C ARG A 318 1.27 1.21 -14.69
N ILE A 319 1.31 1.46 -13.39
CA ILE A 319 2.48 2.05 -12.68
C ILE A 319 3.50 0.98 -12.26
N VAL A 320 3.17 -0.30 -12.31
CA VAL A 320 4.14 -1.39 -12.06
C VAL A 320 4.86 -1.70 -13.37
N PRO A 321 6.16 -1.34 -13.54
CA PRO A 321 6.92 -1.75 -14.72
C PRO A 321 6.94 -3.27 -14.78
N GLN A 322 6.67 -3.86 -15.95
CA GLN A 322 6.73 -5.31 -16.20
C GLN A 322 8.09 -5.96 -15.84
N HIS A 323 9.10 -5.16 -15.51
CA HIS A 323 10.43 -5.62 -15.11
C HIS A 323 10.61 -5.90 -13.61
N SER A 324 9.62 -5.64 -12.74
CA SER A 324 9.79 -5.88 -11.30
C SER A 324 9.44 -7.29 -10.85
N LEU A 325 8.87 -8.12 -11.72
CA LEU A 325 8.52 -9.52 -11.39
C LEU A 325 9.70 -10.50 -11.52
N SER A 326 10.82 -10.10 -12.13
CA SER A 326 12.03 -10.93 -12.21
C SER A 326 12.94 -10.86 -10.97
N LEU A 327 12.62 -10.03 -9.98
CA LEU A 327 13.42 -9.82 -8.76
C LEU A 327 12.94 -10.63 -7.55
N ILE A 328 11.94 -11.52 -7.71
CA ILE A 328 11.44 -12.40 -6.64
C ILE A 328 11.87 -13.86 -6.87
N HIS A 329 12.80 -14.12 -7.75
CA HIS A 329 13.47 -15.42 -7.85
C HIS A 329 14.90 -15.30 -7.31
N ILE A 330 15.02 -15.30 -5.99
CA ILE A 330 16.23 -15.75 -5.27
C ILE A 330 15.76 -16.46 -4.01
#